data_dc464d3f5986c0971c155de60ec1a6d8
#
_entry.id   dc464d3f5986c0971c155de60ec1a6d8
#
_cell.length_a   1.000
_cell.length_b   1.000
_cell.length_c   1.000
_cell.angle_alpha   90.00
_cell.angle_beta   90.00
_cell.angle_gamma   90.00
#
_symmetry.space_group_name_H-M   'P 1'
#
loop_
_entity.id
_entity.type
_entity.pdbx_description
1 polymer ?
#
loop_
_entity_poly.entity_id
_entity_poly.type
_entity_poly.pdbx_seq_one_letter_code
_entity_poly.pdbx_strand_id
1 'polypeptide(L)'
;MLVVDLSRYLPGAFASRELLELGARVACIEPPGGDPLRSTAPAWDAALRAGKESLELDLKCDPEPALDLLREADVVLESFRPGVASRLGVGPEHVPERTVYCSITGFGLGGRDEQRAGHDLNYLGWAGALWDTAPALPPVPIADFAAGALGAVTKILAALLERDRTGRGAHVVVSMTHGSHRLVAHRLGGDTVPRMLTGGLASYRIYQTADGRHLTVAPLEPVFFRRLTELVGRPELAERQFDADQEALAAELASIFAKRPLADWLELFDSEDVCVGPVATIAEAATDLA
;
A
#
# COMPACT_ATOMS: atom_id res chain seq x y z
N MET A 1 24.25 -2.84 4.75
CA MET A 1 23.41 -1.99 5.60
C MET A 1 22.65 -2.88 6.57
N LEU A 2 22.69 -2.56 7.87
CA LEU A 2 21.95 -3.27 8.92
C LEU A 2 20.69 -2.47 9.29
N VAL A 3 19.54 -3.13 9.17
CA VAL A 3 18.25 -2.63 9.64
C VAL A 3 17.85 -3.41 10.89
N VAL A 4 17.60 -2.72 12.00
CA VAL A 4 17.01 -3.30 13.20
C VAL A 4 15.53 -2.95 13.24
N ASP A 5 14.67 -3.96 13.17
CA ASP A 5 13.22 -3.81 13.10
C ASP A 5 12.59 -4.17 14.46
N LEU A 6 12.13 -3.13 15.17
CA LEU A 6 11.40 -3.23 16.45
C LEU A 6 9.87 -3.20 16.22
N SER A 7 9.43 -3.10 14.97
CA SER A 7 8.03 -2.88 14.64
C SER A 7 7.17 -4.12 14.89
N ARG A 8 5.87 -3.90 14.92
CA ARG A 8 4.86 -4.97 15.05
C ARG A 8 3.79 -4.78 14.00
N TYR A 9 3.16 -5.88 13.64
CA TYR A 9 2.12 -5.92 12.61
C TYR A 9 2.63 -5.54 11.20
N LEU A 10 1.71 -5.11 10.32
CA LEU A 10 1.96 -5.01 8.89
C LEU A 10 2.93 -3.91 8.45
N PRO A 11 2.76 -2.63 8.86
CA PRO A 11 3.47 -1.54 8.18
C PRO A 11 4.99 -1.64 8.33
N GLY A 12 5.49 -1.95 9.53
CA GLY A 12 6.92 -2.10 9.74
C GLY A 12 7.48 -3.38 9.15
N ALA A 13 6.77 -4.50 9.34
CA ALA A 13 7.20 -5.78 8.78
C ALA A 13 7.29 -5.73 7.24
N PHE A 14 6.38 -5.03 6.57
CA PHE A 14 6.45 -4.81 5.12
C PHE A 14 7.59 -3.87 4.75
N ALA A 15 7.77 -2.74 5.45
CA ALA A 15 8.87 -1.82 5.18
C ALA A 15 10.25 -2.49 5.30
N SER A 16 10.46 -3.30 6.35
CA SER A 16 11.72 -4.01 6.53
C SER A 16 11.89 -5.17 5.53
N ARG A 17 10.79 -5.75 5.00
CA ARG A 17 10.83 -6.70 3.89
C ARG A 17 11.33 -6.02 2.61
N GLU A 18 10.79 -4.86 2.27
CA GLU A 18 11.24 -4.07 1.11
C GLU A 18 12.73 -3.71 1.23
N LEU A 19 13.18 -3.29 2.41
CA LEU A 19 14.60 -2.99 2.63
C LEU A 19 15.49 -4.25 2.51
N LEU A 20 15.00 -5.42 2.92
CA LEU A 20 15.70 -6.70 2.72
C LEU A 20 15.87 -7.00 1.22
N GLU A 21 14.82 -6.83 0.43
CA GLU A 21 14.85 -7.04 -1.02
C GLU A 21 15.76 -6.06 -1.74
N LEU A 22 15.94 -4.87 -1.17
CA LEU A 22 16.93 -3.88 -1.62
C LEU A 22 18.37 -4.19 -1.14
N GLY A 23 18.59 -5.37 -0.52
CA GLY A 23 19.91 -5.86 -0.12
C GLY A 23 20.35 -5.50 1.30
N ALA A 24 19.45 -5.05 2.17
CA ALA A 24 19.76 -4.89 3.59
C ALA A 24 19.79 -6.23 4.33
N ARG A 25 20.61 -6.32 5.36
CA ARG A 25 20.45 -7.33 6.42
C ARG A 25 19.42 -6.81 7.41
N VAL A 26 18.41 -7.61 7.76
CA VAL A 26 17.34 -7.20 8.67
C VAL A 26 17.33 -8.12 9.89
N ALA A 27 17.44 -7.52 11.09
CA ALA A 27 17.29 -8.16 12.37
C ALA A 27 15.99 -7.68 13.05
N CYS A 28 15.01 -8.56 13.17
CA CYS A 28 13.74 -8.28 13.84
C CYS A 28 13.88 -8.58 15.33
N ILE A 29 13.50 -7.63 16.17
CA ILE A 29 13.40 -7.83 17.62
C ILE A 29 11.94 -8.00 17.99
N GLU A 30 11.58 -9.21 18.41
CA GLU A 30 10.23 -9.60 18.74
C GLU A 30 10.03 -9.69 20.26
N PRO A 31 8.82 -9.47 20.76
CA PRO A 31 8.50 -9.74 22.18
C PRO A 31 8.49 -11.24 22.45
N PRO A 32 8.54 -11.67 23.71
CA PRO A 32 8.27 -13.04 24.10
C PRO A 32 6.97 -13.57 23.50
N GLY A 33 7.06 -14.70 22.79
CA GLY A 33 5.96 -15.30 22.03
C GLY A 33 5.79 -14.78 20.59
N GLY A 34 6.68 -13.90 20.13
CA GLY A 34 6.71 -13.40 18.76
C GLY A 34 5.75 -12.24 18.46
N ASP A 35 5.68 -11.86 17.20
CA ASP A 35 4.74 -10.83 16.73
C ASP A 35 3.28 -11.34 16.81
N PRO A 36 2.32 -10.50 17.23
CA PRO A 36 0.90 -10.89 17.27
C PRO A 36 0.34 -11.33 15.90
N LEU A 37 0.90 -10.86 14.79
CA LEU A 37 0.50 -11.30 13.45
C LEU A 37 0.70 -12.80 13.25
N ARG A 38 1.71 -13.40 13.88
CA ARG A 38 2.00 -14.84 13.81
C ARG A 38 0.83 -15.71 14.26
N SER A 39 0.06 -15.26 15.24
CA SER A 39 -1.12 -15.99 15.73
C SER A 39 -2.38 -15.73 14.91
N THR A 40 -2.50 -14.54 14.31
CA THR A 40 -3.73 -14.11 13.59
C THR A 40 -3.68 -14.37 12.10
N ALA A 41 -2.49 -14.30 11.48
CA ALA A 41 -2.26 -14.50 10.06
C ALA A 41 -0.90 -15.15 9.80
N PRO A 42 -0.71 -16.45 10.19
CA PRO A 42 0.60 -17.10 10.20
C PRO A 42 1.27 -17.17 8.82
N ALA A 43 0.52 -17.39 7.75
CA ALA A 43 1.08 -17.43 6.41
C ALA A 43 1.61 -16.05 5.97
N TRP A 44 0.92 -15.00 6.37
CA TRP A 44 1.33 -13.63 6.06
C TRP A 44 2.57 -13.23 6.88
N ASP A 45 2.58 -13.55 8.19
CA ASP A 45 3.76 -13.34 9.03
C ASP A 45 4.98 -14.06 8.45
N ALA A 46 4.84 -15.33 8.06
CA ALA A 46 5.92 -16.11 7.46
C ALA A 46 6.46 -15.47 6.18
N ALA A 47 5.59 -14.98 5.29
CA ALA A 47 5.99 -14.30 4.07
C ALA A 47 6.76 -13.01 4.34
N LEU A 48 6.28 -12.19 5.28
CA LEU A 48 6.92 -10.92 5.66
C LEU A 48 8.27 -11.12 6.37
N ARG A 49 8.47 -12.27 7.04
CA ARG A 49 9.70 -12.56 7.79
C ARG A 49 10.73 -13.37 7.02
N ALA A 50 10.36 -13.94 5.89
CA ALA A 50 11.27 -14.76 5.10
C ALA A 50 12.59 -14.01 4.82
N GLY A 51 13.74 -14.64 5.16
CA GLY A 51 15.07 -14.07 4.95
C GLY A 51 15.54 -13.07 6.02
N LYS A 52 14.70 -12.69 6.98
CA LYS A 52 15.10 -11.84 8.12
C LYS A 52 15.62 -12.70 9.28
N GLU A 53 16.54 -12.14 10.07
CA GLU A 53 16.91 -12.68 11.37
C GLU A 53 15.85 -12.31 12.41
N SER A 54 15.53 -13.19 13.34
CA SER A 54 14.58 -12.94 14.42
C SER A 54 15.20 -13.21 15.77
N LEU A 55 15.08 -12.25 16.69
CA LEU A 55 15.53 -12.34 18.08
C LEU A 55 14.34 -12.05 18.99
N GLU A 56 14.05 -12.98 19.90
CA GLU A 56 13.03 -12.80 20.92
C GLU A 56 13.64 -12.14 22.15
N LEU A 57 13.25 -10.88 22.44
CA LEU A 57 13.77 -10.10 23.57
C LEU A 57 12.62 -9.44 24.35
N ASP A 58 12.65 -9.53 25.66
CA ASP A 58 11.75 -8.75 26.53
C ASP A 58 12.36 -7.38 26.85
N LEU A 59 12.09 -6.42 25.99
CA LEU A 59 12.58 -5.04 26.18
C LEU A 59 12.10 -4.35 27.46
N LYS A 60 11.09 -4.91 28.15
CA LYS A 60 10.64 -4.36 29.44
C LYS A 60 11.53 -4.84 30.59
N CYS A 61 12.08 -6.03 30.46
CA CYS A 61 12.92 -6.66 31.49
C CYS A 61 14.39 -6.30 31.27
N ASP A 62 14.87 -6.40 30.01
CA ASP A 62 16.27 -6.15 29.67
C ASP A 62 16.40 -5.63 28.23
N PRO A 63 16.62 -4.33 28.02
CA PRO A 63 16.85 -3.75 26.70
C PRO A 63 18.31 -3.88 26.20
N GLU A 64 19.28 -4.24 27.05
CA GLU A 64 20.71 -4.21 26.68
C GLU A 64 21.04 -5.04 25.43
N PRO A 65 20.53 -6.28 25.26
CA PRO A 65 20.83 -7.05 24.06
C PRO A 65 20.32 -6.39 22.77
N ALA A 66 19.22 -5.62 22.87
CA ALA A 66 18.71 -4.83 21.76
C ALA A 66 19.61 -3.62 21.48
N LEU A 67 20.10 -2.94 22.54
CA LEU A 67 20.97 -1.79 22.41
C LEU A 67 22.29 -2.15 21.74
N ASP A 68 22.84 -3.34 21.95
CA ASP A 68 24.04 -3.80 21.24
C ASP A 68 23.81 -3.80 19.72
N LEU A 69 22.66 -4.29 19.27
CA LEU A 69 22.28 -4.24 17.84
C LEU A 69 22.01 -2.82 17.35
N LEU A 70 21.35 -2.01 18.16
CA LEU A 70 21.04 -0.61 17.80
C LEU A 70 22.29 0.24 17.62
N ARG A 71 23.36 -0.03 18.39
CA ARG A 71 24.66 0.67 18.26
C ARG A 71 25.33 0.42 16.90
N GLU A 72 25.08 -0.74 16.30
CA GLU A 72 25.63 -1.11 14.99
C GLU A 72 24.70 -0.77 13.84
N ALA A 73 23.43 -0.48 14.11
CA ALA A 73 22.40 -0.28 13.10
C ALA A 73 22.67 0.94 12.21
N ASP A 74 22.46 0.76 10.92
CA ASP A 74 22.34 1.87 9.96
C ASP A 74 20.95 2.49 10.02
N VAL A 75 19.94 1.64 10.20
CA VAL A 75 18.52 2.02 10.28
C VAL A 75 17.88 1.30 11.46
N VAL A 76 17.09 2.02 12.25
CA VAL A 76 16.19 1.45 13.24
C VAL A 76 14.77 1.79 12.83
N LEU A 77 13.90 0.78 12.82
CA LEU A 77 12.49 0.91 12.45
C LEU A 77 11.61 0.50 13.62
N GLU A 78 10.63 1.32 13.98
CA GLU A 78 9.64 0.98 15.00
C GLU A 78 8.23 1.45 14.61
N SER A 79 7.21 0.83 15.21
CA SER A 79 5.80 1.19 15.03
C SER A 79 5.03 1.23 16.36
N PHE A 80 5.69 1.56 17.44
CA PHE A 80 5.05 1.72 18.73
C PHE A 80 4.20 3.00 18.79
N ARG A 81 3.36 3.08 19.81
CA ARG A 81 2.73 4.36 20.13
C ARG A 81 3.79 5.38 20.55
N PRO A 82 3.62 6.66 20.22
CA PRO A 82 4.57 7.70 20.57
C PRO A 82 5.03 7.64 22.03
N GLY A 83 6.36 7.73 22.23
CA GLY A 83 7.01 7.67 23.54
C GLY A 83 7.20 6.25 24.13
N VAL A 84 6.66 5.20 23.49
CA VAL A 84 6.86 3.82 24.00
C VAL A 84 8.30 3.37 23.79
N ALA A 85 8.89 3.62 22.62
CA ALA A 85 10.28 3.26 22.34
C ALA A 85 11.25 3.85 23.36
N SER A 86 11.10 5.15 23.67
CA SER A 86 11.92 5.83 24.70
C SER A 86 11.73 5.21 26.08
N ARG A 87 10.51 4.89 26.48
CA ARG A 87 10.24 4.20 27.78
C ARG A 87 10.83 2.79 27.84
N LEU A 88 10.98 2.13 26.71
CA LEU A 88 11.62 0.81 26.60
C LEU A 88 13.16 0.89 26.50
N GLY A 89 13.73 2.09 26.47
CA GLY A 89 15.18 2.30 26.34
C GLY A 89 15.71 2.05 24.93
N VAL A 90 14.87 2.04 23.92
CA VAL A 90 15.22 1.78 22.51
C VAL A 90 14.77 2.90 21.57
N GLY A 91 14.50 4.08 22.10
CA GLY A 91 14.10 5.28 21.34
C GLY A 91 15.24 5.94 20.56
N PRO A 92 14.94 6.98 19.77
CA PRO A 92 15.93 7.65 18.93
C PRO A 92 17.09 8.27 19.74
N GLU A 93 16.92 8.55 21.02
CA GLU A 93 17.94 9.04 21.93
C GLU A 93 18.96 7.97 22.35
N HIS A 94 18.70 6.70 22.07
CA HIS A 94 19.56 5.57 22.45
C HIS A 94 20.39 5.01 21.27
N VAL A 95 20.29 5.60 20.10
CA VAL A 95 21.05 5.19 18.92
C VAL A 95 22.17 6.19 18.58
N PRO A 96 23.23 5.75 17.89
CA PRO A 96 24.28 6.65 17.42
C PRO A 96 23.75 7.77 16.53
N GLU A 97 24.40 8.95 16.58
CA GLU A 97 24.02 10.11 15.75
C GLU A 97 23.99 9.81 14.24
N ARG A 98 24.73 8.83 13.77
CA ARG A 98 24.75 8.38 12.37
C ARG A 98 23.54 7.51 11.95
N THR A 99 22.77 7.02 12.91
CA THR A 99 21.68 6.07 12.64
C THR A 99 20.44 6.80 12.12
N VAL A 100 19.81 6.25 11.10
CA VAL A 100 18.48 6.69 10.65
C VAL A 100 17.44 5.96 11.49
N TYR A 101 16.75 6.69 12.35
CA TYR A 101 15.68 6.16 13.19
C TYR A 101 14.32 6.48 12.58
N CYS A 102 13.51 5.48 12.24
CA CYS A 102 12.22 5.65 11.61
C CYS A 102 11.07 5.20 12.52
N SER A 103 10.19 6.13 12.87
CA SER A 103 8.95 5.86 13.60
C SER A 103 7.76 5.87 12.64
N ILE A 104 7.09 4.72 12.48
CA ILE A 104 5.81 4.62 11.74
C ILE A 104 4.67 4.81 12.76
N THR A 105 3.87 5.83 12.56
CA THR A 105 2.80 6.22 13.48
C THR A 105 1.45 6.30 12.77
N GLY A 106 0.36 6.19 13.52
CA GLY A 106 -0.99 6.39 12.97
C GLY A 106 -1.24 7.84 12.55
N PHE A 107 -0.95 8.78 13.46
CA PHE A 107 -1.35 10.19 13.30
C PHE A 107 -0.18 11.19 13.32
N GLY A 108 1.06 10.73 13.39
CA GLY A 108 2.24 11.59 13.51
C GLY A 108 2.62 11.87 14.95
N LEU A 109 3.60 12.77 15.14
CA LEU A 109 4.07 13.23 16.44
C LEU A 109 3.70 14.71 16.65
N GLY A 110 3.49 15.12 17.91
CA GLY A 110 3.23 16.51 18.30
C GLY A 110 1.83 17.04 17.97
N GLY A 111 0.93 16.22 17.42
CA GLY A 111 -0.43 16.60 17.09
C GLY A 111 -1.45 16.21 18.17
N ARG A 112 -2.67 16.78 18.09
CA ARG A 112 -3.78 16.49 19.01
C ARG A 112 -4.10 14.99 19.06
N ASP A 113 -4.00 14.30 17.95
CA ASP A 113 -4.38 12.90 17.80
C ASP A 113 -3.20 11.93 17.92
N GLU A 114 -2.02 12.40 18.32
CA GLU A 114 -0.79 11.61 18.47
C GLU A 114 -1.00 10.28 19.19
N GLN A 115 -1.72 10.30 20.31
CA GLN A 115 -1.96 9.11 21.14
C GLN A 115 -3.24 8.36 20.77
N ARG A 116 -3.90 8.72 19.66
CA ARG A 116 -5.13 8.06 19.23
C ARG A 116 -4.84 6.63 18.76
N ALA A 117 -5.66 5.68 19.18
CA ALA A 117 -5.64 4.32 18.65
C ALA A 117 -6.26 4.27 17.26
N GLY A 118 -5.74 3.40 16.39
CA GLY A 118 -6.28 3.19 15.07
C GLY A 118 -5.58 2.05 14.35
N HIS A 119 -6.21 1.59 13.29
CA HIS A 119 -5.71 0.67 12.29
C HIS A 119 -5.91 1.28 10.91
N ASP A 120 -5.47 0.62 9.86
CA ASP A 120 -5.53 1.04 8.47
C ASP A 120 -6.82 1.78 8.11
N LEU A 121 -7.96 1.14 8.36
CA LEU A 121 -9.28 1.69 8.04
C LEU A 121 -9.55 3.04 8.72
N ASN A 122 -9.09 3.22 9.97
CA ASN A 122 -9.24 4.48 10.68
C ASN A 122 -8.39 5.58 10.06
N TYR A 123 -7.14 5.28 9.68
CA TYR A 123 -6.23 6.22 9.04
C TYR A 123 -6.76 6.67 7.68
N LEU A 124 -7.31 5.75 6.88
CA LEU A 124 -7.97 6.07 5.60
C LEU A 124 -9.21 6.93 5.79
N GLY A 125 -10.04 6.61 6.80
CA GLY A 125 -11.23 7.39 7.14
C GLY A 125 -10.90 8.83 7.52
N TRP A 126 -9.94 9.03 8.44
CA TRP A 126 -9.45 10.35 8.84
C TRP A 126 -8.77 11.12 7.69
N ALA A 127 -8.15 10.40 6.77
CA ALA A 127 -7.51 10.99 5.59
C ALA A 127 -8.50 11.48 4.53
N GLY A 128 -9.79 11.15 4.64
CA GLY A 128 -10.81 11.41 3.62
C GLY A 128 -10.75 10.45 2.43
N ALA A 129 -9.94 9.40 2.50
CA ALA A 129 -9.73 8.49 1.39
C ALA A 129 -10.96 7.60 1.08
N LEU A 130 -11.84 7.40 2.06
CA LEU A 130 -13.02 6.54 1.94
C LEU A 130 -14.31 7.29 1.57
N TRP A 131 -14.26 8.62 1.47
CA TRP A 131 -15.47 9.44 1.33
C TRP A 131 -16.39 9.00 0.17
N ASP A 132 -15.80 8.75 -1.00
CA ASP A 132 -16.57 8.43 -2.21
C ASP A 132 -16.92 6.95 -2.34
N THR A 133 -16.27 6.06 -1.59
CA THR A 133 -16.42 4.61 -1.72
C THR A 133 -17.13 3.96 -0.54
N ALA A 134 -17.30 4.69 0.56
CA ALA A 134 -18.01 4.16 1.72
C ALA A 134 -19.45 3.72 1.34
N PRO A 135 -19.92 2.57 1.85
CA PRO A 135 -19.34 1.73 2.89
C PRO A 135 -18.37 0.64 2.40
N ALA A 136 -17.96 0.63 1.12
CA ALA A 136 -17.04 -0.36 0.59
C ALA A 136 -15.66 -0.27 1.26
N LEU A 137 -15.05 -1.43 1.50
CA LEU A 137 -13.71 -1.52 2.07
C LEU A 137 -12.67 -1.70 0.96
N PRO A 138 -11.49 -1.08 1.08
CA PRO A 138 -10.37 -1.40 0.20
C PRO A 138 -9.97 -2.87 0.34
N PRO A 139 -9.58 -3.55 -0.76
CA PRO A 139 -9.20 -4.96 -0.72
C PRO A 139 -7.84 -5.21 -0.07
N VAL A 140 -7.06 -4.14 0.16
CA VAL A 140 -5.73 -4.19 0.78
C VAL A 140 -5.59 -3.04 1.80
N PRO A 141 -4.77 -3.21 2.86
CA PRO A 141 -4.46 -2.15 3.82
C PRO A 141 -3.60 -1.04 3.20
N ILE A 142 -4.23 -0.06 2.57
CA ILE A 142 -3.55 1.00 1.80
C ILE A 142 -2.76 1.94 2.71
N ALA A 143 -3.31 2.29 3.89
CA ALA A 143 -2.61 3.16 4.83
C ALA A 143 -1.37 2.48 5.39
N ASP A 144 -1.46 1.20 5.74
CA ASP A 144 -0.34 0.43 6.28
C ASP A 144 0.76 0.25 5.23
N PHE A 145 0.41 -0.15 4.00
CA PHE A 145 1.40 -0.46 2.97
C PHE A 145 1.91 0.78 2.24
N ALA A 146 1.03 1.58 1.63
CA ALA A 146 1.46 2.69 0.80
C ALA A 146 1.92 3.89 1.64
N ALA A 147 1.09 4.35 2.59
CA ALA A 147 1.39 5.53 3.40
C ALA A 147 2.40 5.23 4.52
N GLY A 148 2.28 4.08 5.16
CA GLY A 148 3.16 3.60 6.24
C GLY A 148 4.46 3.03 5.71
N ALA A 149 4.40 1.81 5.16
CA ALA A 149 5.59 1.05 4.81
C ALA A 149 6.41 1.67 3.67
N LEU A 150 5.82 1.86 2.48
CA LEU A 150 6.54 2.47 1.35
C LEU A 150 6.91 3.94 1.64
N GLY A 151 6.06 4.66 2.40
CA GLY A 151 6.40 5.98 2.92
C GLY A 151 7.62 5.96 3.83
N ALA A 152 7.77 4.94 4.67
CA ALA A 152 8.95 4.76 5.52
C ALA A 152 10.18 4.43 4.68
N VAL A 153 10.12 3.46 3.78
CA VAL A 153 11.23 3.12 2.88
C VAL A 153 11.73 4.35 2.13
N THR A 154 10.83 5.12 1.52
CA THR A 154 11.19 6.34 0.78
C THR A 154 11.94 7.36 1.66
N LYS A 155 11.44 7.60 2.88
CA LYS A 155 12.08 8.56 3.79
C LYS A 155 13.38 8.03 4.38
N ILE A 156 13.48 6.73 4.68
CA ILE A 156 14.71 6.09 5.13
C ILE A 156 15.79 6.23 4.05
N LEU A 157 15.50 5.90 2.80
CA LEU A 157 16.46 6.03 1.70
C LEU A 157 16.91 7.48 1.50
N ALA A 158 16.01 8.45 1.57
CA ALA A 158 16.35 9.87 1.50
C ALA A 158 17.27 10.31 2.65
N ALA A 159 16.97 9.84 3.88
CA ALA A 159 17.81 10.13 5.05
C ALA A 159 19.18 9.47 4.97
N LEU A 160 19.28 8.26 4.41
CA LEU A 160 20.56 7.58 4.18
C LEU A 160 21.42 8.33 3.14
N LEU A 161 20.82 8.82 2.06
CA LEU A 161 21.51 9.66 1.07
C LEU A 161 22.04 10.96 1.69
N GLU A 162 21.26 11.59 2.56
CA GLU A 162 21.71 12.78 3.28
C GLU A 162 22.80 12.44 4.31
N ARG A 163 22.70 11.30 5.00
CA ARG A 163 23.74 10.79 5.89
C ARG A 163 25.06 10.60 5.17
N ASP A 164 25.07 10.07 3.96
CA ASP A 164 26.29 9.87 3.18
C ASP A 164 27.03 11.20 2.88
N ARG A 165 26.27 12.32 2.82
CA ARG A 165 26.85 13.67 2.61
C ARG A 165 27.28 14.35 3.91
N THR A 166 26.57 14.10 5.00
CA THR A 166 26.73 14.86 6.26
C THR A 166 27.38 14.07 7.37
N GLY A 167 27.46 12.75 7.26
CA GLY A 167 27.86 11.82 8.33
C GLY A 167 26.82 11.65 9.44
N ARG A 168 25.65 12.30 9.35
CA ARG A 168 24.61 12.31 10.38
C ARG A 168 23.33 11.64 9.89
N GLY A 169 22.79 10.76 10.73
CA GLY A 169 21.47 10.18 10.53
C GLY A 169 20.34 11.18 10.84
N ALA A 170 19.13 10.69 10.90
CA ALA A 170 17.94 11.50 11.17
C ALA A 170 16.88 10.70 11.90
N HIS A 171 16.05 11.34 12.71
CA HIS A 171 14.79 10.79 13.16
C HIS A 171 13.71 11.10 12.13
N VAL A 172 13.26 10.09 11.43
CA VAL A 172 12.22 10.17 10.38
C VAL A 172 10.89 9.74 10.96
N VAL A 173 9.87 10.55 10.83
CA VAL A 173 8.53 10.24 11.29
C VAL A 173 7.61 10.04 10.07
N VAL A 174 6.92 8.90 10.06
CA VAL A 174 5.90 8.56 9.08
C VAL A 174 4.55 8.56 9.77
N SER A 175 3.58 9.29 9.22
CA SER A 175 2.19 9.26 9.66
C SER A 175 1.34 8.60 8.58
N MET A 176 0.72 7.48 8.92
CA MET A 176 -0.14 6.74 8.00
C MET A 176 -1.35 7.58 7.57
N THR A 177 -1.94 8.35 8.48
CA THR A 177 -3.06 9.26 8.15
C THR A 177 -2.65 10.36 7.18
N HIS A 178 -1.54 11.08 7.47
CA HIS A 178 -1.07 12.16 6.59
C HIS A 178 -0.58 11.62 5.24
N GLY A 179 0.05 10.45 5.24
CA GLY A 179 0.46 9.76 4.02
C GLY A 179 -0.75 9.40 3.15
N SER A 180 -1.78 8.81 3.75
CA SER A 180 -3.03 8.48 3.07
C SER A 180 -3.74 9.73 2.51
N HIS A 181 -3.74 10.83 3.27
CA HIS A 181 -4.29 12.10 2.78
C HIS A 181 -3.56 12.59 1.52
N ARG A 182 -2.23 12.45 1.45
CA ARG A 182 -1.46 12.80 0.24
C ARG A 182 -1.80 11.93 -0.96
N LEU A 183 -2.17 10.66 -0.76
CA LEU A 183 -2.61 9.79 -1.86
C LEU A 183 -3.92 10.27 -2.51
N VAL A 184 -4.74 11.02 -1.79
CA VAL A 184 -5.98 11.63 -2.31
C VAL A 184 -5.85 13.13 -2.55
N ALA A 185 -4.62 13.67 -2.60
CA ALA A 185 -4.36 15.10 -2.77
C ALA A 185 -4.93 15.69 -4.08
N HIS A 186 -5.08 14.88 -5.12
CA HIS A 186 -5.74 15.26 -6.37
C HIS A 186 -7.21 15.70 -6.18
N ARG A 187 -7.83 15.37 -5.04
CA ARG A 187 -9.20 15.78 -4.67
C ARG A 187 -9.24 17.11 -3.91
N LEU A 188 -8.08 17.62 -3.45
CA LEU A 188 -8.01 18.82 -2.62
C LEU A 188 -8.32 20.12 -3.38
N GLY A 189 -8.21 20.10 -4.69
CA GLY A 189 -8.54 21.24 -5.56
C GLY A 189 -10.04 21.53 -5.73
N GLY A 190 -10.91 20.76 -5.06
CA GLY A 190 -12.36 20.87 -5.23
C GLY A 190 -12.89 20.37 -6.57
N ASP A 191 -12.03 19.79 -7.39
CA ASP A 191 -12.39 19.25 -8.68
C ASP A 191 -12.94 17.82 -8.54
N THR A 192 -14.01 17.54 -9.30
CA THR A 192 -14.64 16.21 -9.37
C THR A 192 -13.96 15.26 -10.37
N VAL A 193 -12.90 15.70 -11.01
CA VAL A 193 -12.12 14.95 -12.00
C VAL A 193 -11.72 13.53 -11.55
N PRO A 194 -11.45 13.26 -10.28
CA PRO A 194 -11.09 11.90 -9.86
C PRO A 194 -12.13 10.83 -10.13
N ARG A 195 -13.38 11.19 -10.37
CA ARG A 195 -14.42 10.20 -10.70
C ARG A 195 -14.10 9.43 -11.98
N MET A 196 -13.35 10.00 -12.89
CA MET A 196 -12.90 9.28 -14.11
C MET A 196 -12.02 8.06 -13.81
N LEU A 197 -11.23 8.10 -12.71
CA LEU A 197 -10.37 7.00 -12.27
C LEU A 197 -10.99 6.13 -11.16
N THR A 198 -12.24 6.38 -10.80
CA THR A 198 -12.95 5.68 -9.72
C THR A 198 -14.35 5.21 -10.14
N GLY A 199 -14.52 4.88 -11.42
CA GLY A 199 -15.77 4.35 -11.96
C GLY A 199 -16.79 5.40 -12.42
N GLY A 200 -16.43 6.68 -12.46
CA GLY A 200 -17.30 7.75 -12.97
C GLY A 200 -17.47 7.75 -14.49
N LEU A 201 -16.54 7.13 -15.24
CA LEU A 201 -16.65 6.90 -16.67
C LEU A 201 -17.04 5.45 -16.97
N ALA A 202 -17.91 5.21 -17.93
CA ALA A 202 -18.25 3.88 -18.44
C ALA A 202 -17.00 3.19 -19.04
N SER A 203 -16.07 3.94 -19.59
CA SER A 203 -14.79 3.46 -20.10
C SER A 203 -13.75 3.20 -19.00
N TYR A 204 -14.09 3.33 -17.70
CA TYR A 204 -13.18 3.02 -16.58
C TYR A 204 -13.95 2.31 -15.47
N ARG A 205 -14.32 1.07 -15.72
CA ARG A 205 -15.13 0.24 -14.80
C ARG A 205 -14.75 -1.24 -14.88
N ILE A 206 -15.33 -2.00 -13.95
CA ILE A 206 -15.31 -3.47 -13.97
C ILE A 206 -16.67 -3.95 -14.45
N TYR A 207 -16.68 -4.87 -15.43
CA TYR A 207 -17.88 -5.44 -16.02
C TYR A 207 -17.95 -6.94 -15.84
N GLN A 208 -19.14 -7.46 -15.57
CA GLN A 208 -19.37 -8.88 -15.43
C GLN A 208 -19.53 -9.55 -16.81
N THR A 209 -18.94 -10.73 -16.97
CA THR A 209 -19.06 -11.58 -18.15
C THR A 209 -20.12 -12.67 -17.98
N ALA A 210 -20.45 -13.37 -19.06
CA ALA A 210 -21.54 -14.38 -19.07
C ALA A 210 -21.34 -15.52 -18.06
N ASP A 211 -20.10 -15.85 -17.74
CA ASP A 211 -19.69 -16.90 -16.79
C ASP A 211 -19.58 -16.40 -15.33
N GLY A 212 -20.01 -15.17 -15.07
CA GLY A 212 -19.95 -14.56 -13.74
C GLY A 212 -18.54 -14.05 -13.34
N ARG A 213 -17.54 -14.15 -14.24
CA ARG A 213 -16.23 -13.54 -14.08
C ARG A 213 -16.31 -12.04 -14.38
N HIS A 214 -15.18 -11.34 -14.32
CA HIS A 214 -15.14 -9.89 -14.52
C HIS A 214 -13.99 -9.47 -15.43
N LEU A 215 -14.23 -8.41 -16.20
CA LEU A 215 -13.25 -7.66 -16.99
C LEU A 215 -12.98 -6.31 -16.35
N THR A 216 -11.72 -5.90 -16.31
CA THR A 216 -11.33 -4.50 -16.14
C THR A 216 -11.38 -3.83 -17.50
N VAL A 217 -12.05 -2.70 -17.61
CA VAL A 217 -12.17 -1.89 -18.83
C VAL A 217 -11.70 -0.49 -18.49
N ALA A 218 -10.57 -0.07 -19.07
CA ALA A 218 -9.88 1.17 -18.69
C ALA A 218 -9.36 2.00 -19.89
N PRO A 219 -9.95 1.98 -21.09
CA PRO A 219 -9.55 2.84 -22.19
C PRO A 219 -9.96 4.30 -21.94
N LEU A 220 -9.04 5.08 -21.36
CA LEU A 220 -9.25 6.50 -21.08
C LEU A 220 -9.03 7.36 -22.33
N GLU A 221 -8.04 7.02 -23.14
CA GLU A 221 -7.74 7.73 -24.39
C GLU A 221 -8.79 7.35 -25.46
N PRO A 222 -9.27 8.35 -26.23
CA PRO A 222 -10.30 8.11 -27.25
C PRO A 222 -9.90 7.08 -28.32
N VAL A 223 -8.62 6.93 -28.60
CA VAL A 223 -8.13 5.95 -29.59
C VAL A 223 -8.38 4.52 -29.12
N PHE A 224 -8.12 4.21 -27.85
CA PHE A 224 -8.35 2.89 -27.27
C PHE A 224 -9.83 2.61 -27.08
N PHE A 225 -10.61 3.60 -26.65
CA PHE A 225 -12.06 3.40 -26.51
C PHE A 225 -12.74 3.19 -27.87
N ARG A 226 -12.35 3.92 -28.92
CA ARG A 226 -12.83 3.68 -30.27
C ARG A 226 -12.50 2.26 -30.74
N ARG A 227 -11.25 1.83 -30.53
CA ARG A 227 -10.86 0.46 -30.89
C ARG A 227 -11.66 -0.59 -30.15
N LEU A 228 -11.89 -0.41 -28.86
CA LEU A 228 -12.75 -1.29 -28.05
C LEU A 228 -14.16 -1.38 -28.65
N THR A 229 -14.79 -0.23 -28.96
CA THR A 229 -16.17 -0.20 -29.47
C THR A 229 -16.28 -0.85 -30.85
N GLU A 230 -15.26 -0.74 -31.70
CA GLU A 230 -15.18 -1.47 -32.98
C GLU A 230 -15.14 -2.98 -32.76
N LEU A 231 -14.26 -3.46 -31.89
CA LEU A 231 -14.10 -4.88 -31.60
C LEU A 231 -15.33 -5.53 -31.00
N VAL A 232 -16.07 -4.81 -30.14
CA VAL A 232 -17.33 -5.31 -29.60
C VAL A 232 -18.52 -5.14 -30.56
N GLY A 233 -18.29 -4.63 -31.79
CA GLY A 233 -19.30 -4.45 -32.82
C GLY A 233 -20.28 -3.28 -32.60
N ARG A 234 -19.86 -2.29 -31.84
CA ARG A 234 -20.65 -1.08 -31.51
C ARG A 234 -19.85 0.22 -31.71
N PRO A 235 -19.31 0.46 -32.92
CA PRO A 235 -18.43 1.61 -33.18
C PRO A 235 -19.07 2.98 -32.86
N GLU A 236 -20.39 3.08 -32.92
CA GLU A 236 -21.13 4.30 -32.60
C GLU A 236 -21.01 4.73 -31.12
N LEU A 237 -20.64 3.81 -30.22
CA LEU A 237 -20.43 4.14 -28.82
C LEU A 237 -19.16 4.99 -28.59
N ALA A 238 -18.24 5.02 -29.54
CA ALA A 238 -17.01 5.79 -29.43
C ALA A 238 -17.26 7.29 -29.19
N GLU A 239 -18.26 7.84 -29.85
CA GLU A 239 -18.62 9.25 -29.72
C GLU A 239 -19.22 9.62 -28.35
N ARG A 240 -19.62 8.61 -27.58
CA ARG A 240 -20.30 8.76 -26.28
C ARG A 240 -19.37 8.63 -25.08
N GLN A 241 -18.04 8.49 -25.29
CA GLN A 241 -17.07 8.23 -24.22
C GLN A 241 -17.17 9.23 -23.06
N PHE A 242 -17.43 10.51 -23.38
CA PHE A 242 -17.50 11.59 -22.39
C PHE A 242 -18.89 12.22 -22.28
N ASP A 243 -19.93 11.50 -22.68
CA ASP A 243 -21.31 11.94 -22.51
C ASP A 243 -21.63 12.21 -21.03
N ALA A 244 -22.59 13.10 -20.79
CA ALA A 244 -23.04 13.39 -19.44
C ALA A 244 -23.72 12.18 -18.77
N ASP A 245 -24.40 11.33 -19.55
CA ASP A 245 -25.07 10.11 -19.08
C ASP A 245 -24.14 8.90 -19.18
N GLN A 246 -23.21 8.80 -18.26
CA GLN A 246 -22.27 7.67 -18.16
C GLN A 246 -22.96 6.37 -17.72
N GLU A 247 -24.06 6.44 -16.97
CA GLU A 247 -24.76 5.25 -16.52
C GLU A 247 -25.48 4.53 -17.67
N ALA A 248 -26.07 5.28 -18.61
CA ALA A 248 -26.67 4.67 -19.80
C ALA A 248 -25.60 3.98 -20.66
N LEU A 249 -24.44 4.61 -20.87
CA LEU A 249 -23.33 3.99 -21.60
C LEU A 249 -22.78 2.76 -20.88
N ALA A 250 -22.65 2.83 -19.56
CA ALA A 250 -22.20 1.70 -18.75
C ALA A 250 -23.16 0.51 -18.81
N ALA A 251 -24.47 0.76 -18.79
CA ALA A 251 -25.48 -0.29 -18.93
C ALA A 251 -25.41 -0.98 -20.32
N GLU A 252 -25.15 -0.22 -21.39
CA GLU A 252 -24.94 -0.79 -22.72
C GLU A 252 -23.68 -1.67 -22.77
N LEU A 253 -22.54 -1.17 -22.25
CA LEU A 253 -21.30 -1.95 -22.17
C LEU A 253 -21.49 -3.21 -21.31
N ALA A 254 -22.18 -3.12 -20.16
CA ALA A 254 -22.50 -4.28 -19.33
C ALA A 254 -23.31 -5.33 -20.11
N SER A 255 -24.32 -4.90 -20.87
CA SER A 255 -25.12 -5.78 -21.72
C SER A 255 -24.29 -6.45 -22.83
N ILE A 256 -23.24 -5.79 -23.31
CA ILE A 256 -22.33 -6.36 -24.31
C ILE A 256 -21.45 -7.43 -23.66
N PHE A 257 -20.77 -7.08 -22.56
CA PHE A 257 -19.81 -7.97 -21.89
C PHE A 257 -20.49 -9.21 -21.27
N ALA A 258 -21.75 -9.10 -20.86
CA ALA A 258 -22.53 -10.23 -20.38
C ALA A 258 -22.87 -11.30 -21.44
N LYS A 259 -22.55 -11.10 -22.73
CA LYS A 259 -22.90 -12.03 -23.82
C LYS A 259 -21.91 -13.18 -24.01
N ARG A 260 -20.68 -13.06 -23.52
CA ARG A 260 -19.61 -14.05 -23.70
C ARG A 260 -18.89 -14.32 -22.38
N PRO A 261 -18.32 -15.51 -22.20
CA PRO A 261 -17.46 -15.80 -21.07
C PRO A 261 -16.15 -14.98 -21.14
N LEU A 262 -15.45 -14.88 -20.00
CA LEU A 262 -14.20 -14.12 -19.88
C LEU A 262 -13.16 -14.55 -20.92
N ALA A 263 -12.98 -15.86 -21.09
CA ALA A 263 -11.98 -16.40 -22.01
C ALA A 263 -12.16 -15.91 -23.45
N ASP A 264 -13.39 -15.88 -23.96
CA ASP A 264 -13.70 -15.42 -25.32
C ASP A 264 -13.40 -13.93 -25.51
N TRP A 265 -13.59 -13.12 -24.44
CA TRP A 265 -13.25 -11.70 -24.46
C TRP A 265 -11.74 -11.49 -24.45
N LEU A 266 -11.00 -12.26 -23.65
CA LEU A 266 -9.55 -12.17 -23.61
C LEU A 266 -8.93 -12.61 -24.95
N GLU A 267 -9.45 -13.65 -25.60
CA GLU A 267 -9.03 -14.06 -26.93
C GLU A 267 -9.28 -12.94 -27.97
N LEU A 268 -10.46 -12.28 -27.92
CA LEU A 268 -10.78 -11.17 -28.82
C LEU A 268 -9.82 -9.98 -28.65
N PHE A 269 -9.36 -9.73 -27.44
CA PHE A 269 -8.52 -8.57 -27.10
C PHE A 269 -7.01 -8.90 -27.07
N ASP A 270 -6.60 -10.16 -27.23
CA ASP A 270 -5.22 -10.63 -27.01
C ASP A 270 -4.30 -9.83 -27.90
N SER A 271 -4.24 -9.48 -28.94
CA SER A 271 -3.26 -8.67 -29.69
C SER A 271 -3.67 -7.20 -29.91
N GLU A 272 -4.69 -6.76 -29.17
CA GLU A 272 -5.32 -5.45 -29.38
C GLU A 272 -4.92 -4.47 -28.29
N ASP A 273 -4.66 -3.24 -28.67
CA ASP A 273 -4.32 -2.15 -27.74
C ASP A 273 -5.59 -1.43 -27.27
N VAL A 274 -6.29 -2.03 -26.29
CA VAL A 274 -7.62 -1.58 -25.84
C VAL A 274 -7.77 -1.36 -24.34
N CYS A 275 -6.72 -1.52 -23.55
CA CYS A 275 -6.73 -1.36 -22.08
C CYS A 275 -7.83 -2.19 -21.40
N VAL A 276 -7.97 -3.45 -21.80
CA VAL A 276 -8.91 -4.41 -21.20
C VAL A 276 -8.14 -5.62 -20.67
N GLY A 277 -8.54 -6.12 -19.51
CA GLY A 277 -7.91 -7.30 -18.91
C GLY A 277 -8.84 -8.04 -17.94
N PRO A 278 -8.43 -9.20 -17.43
CA PRO A 278 -9.21 -9.95 -16.47
C PRO A 278 -9.16 -9.32 -15.08
N VAL A 279 -10.20 -9.54 -14.26
CA VAL A 279 -10.03 -9.56 -12.82
C VAL A 279 -9.55 -10.97 -12.46
N ALA A 280 -8.23 -11.11 -12.37
CA ALA A 280 -7.59 -12.39 -12.06
C ALA A 280 -7.88 -12.82 -10.61
N THR A 281 -7.99 -14.12 -10.38
CA THR A 281 -7.89 -14.67 -9.03
C THR A 281 -6.44 -14.56 -8.51
N ILE A 282 -6.25 -14.66 -7.21
CA ILE A 282 -4.90 -14.65 -6.61
C ILE A 282 -4.03 -15.80 -7.19
N ALA A 283 -4.63 -16.97 -7.45
CA ALA A 283 -3.92 -18.12 -8.00
C ALA A 283 -3.48 -17.89 -9.47
N GLU A 284 -4.35 -17.30 -10.29
CA GLU A 284 -4.03 -16.91 -11.66
C GLU A 284 -2.91 -15.86 -11.67
N ALA A 285 -3.05 -14.79 -10.90
CA ALA A 285 -2.05 -13.75 -10.80
C ALA A 285 -0.68 -14.28 -10.29
N ALA A 286 -0.68 -15.22 -9.34
CA ALA A 286 0.55 -15.84 -8.86
C ALA A 286 1.26 -16.67 -9.94
N THR A 287 0.52 -17.23 -10.89
CA THR A 287 1.09 -17.97 -12.02
C THR A 287 1.65 -17.03 -13.08
N ASP A 288 0.95 -15.95 -13.37
CA ASP A 288 1.30 -15.02 -14.44
C ASP A 288 2.42 -14.04 -14.06
N LEU A 289 2.60 -13.79 -12.76
CA LEU A 289 3.58 -12.82 -12.25
C LEU A 289 4.81 -13.49 -11.60
N ALA A 290 4.87 -14.83 -11.56
CA ALA A 290 6.03 -15.59 -11.06
C ALA A 290 7.10 -15.72 -12.14
#